data_bec46609e7e7cf72742db6651eb236bb
#
_entry.id   bec46609e7e7cf72742db6651eb236bb
#
_cell.length_a   1.000
_cell.length_b   1.000
_cell.length_c   1.000
_cell.angle_alpha   90.00
_cell.angle_beta   90.00
_cell.angle_gamma   90.00
#
_symmetry.space_group_name_H-M   'P 1'
#
loop_
_entity.id
_entity.type
_entity.pdbx_description
1 polymer ?
#
loop_
_entity_poly.entity_id
_entity_poly.type
_entity_poly.pdbx_seq_one_letter_code
_entity_poly.pdbx_strand_id
1 'polypeptide(L)'
;DVSQFLKIGTNILEVELGNGMYNPAPLKLFGKYNLRNNLAEVGQPRFILDLVNDDKVILTSDSSWILGNGKRLFNNLYLGETVDNNLEANYYAQVQIDDCKRNLVLSEIPKIKRCGDILPQSFINQNDGIIVDFGKMISGFINFACTAHKNQEIVLQDSEAMVDNHLVYSTCLAGSVGERIGEHVIAGGTGAPAIAIQTDRLICKEGYNQFTNKFTYHSFRFVRITGIELTQLQQIYATYVHTDLKKIAKITVDNQ
;
A
#
# COMPACT_ATOMS: atom_id res chain seq x y z
N ASP A 1 -16.41 -12.44 11.98
CA ASP A 1 -17.34 -13.50 11.55
C ASP A 1 -17.22 -13.69 10.04
N VAL A 2 -17.00 -14.94 9.61
CA VAL A 2 -16.82 -15.32 8.19
C VAL A 2 -17.96 -16.19 7.67
N SER A 3 -18.98 -16.46 8.48
CA SER A 3 -20.08 -17.38 8.14
C SER A 3 -20.76 -17.05 6.83
N GLN A 4 -20.93 -15.76 6.53
CA GLN A 4 -21.54 -15.29 5.28
C GLN A 4 -20.74 -15.61 4.01
N PHE A 5 -19.46 -15.95 4.13
CA PHE A 5 -18.58 -16.26 3.00
C PHE A 5 -18.46 -17.77 2.77
N LEU A 6 -18.92 -18.59 3.72
CA LEU A 6 -18.85 -20.03 3.61
C LEU A 6 -19.98 -20.57 2.74
N LYS A 7 -19.67 -21.59 1.97
CA LYS A 7 -20.61 -22.30 1.10
C LYS A 7 -20.51 -23.80 1.32
N ILE A 8 -21.56 -24.55 0.95
CA ILE A 8 -21.53 -26.00 0.95
C ILE A 8 -20.47 -26.48 -0.05
N GLY A 9 -19.63 -27.42 0.39
CA GLY A 9 -18.55 -27.99 -0.39
C GLY A 9 -17.19 -27.36 -0.01
N THR A 10 -16.28 -27.32 -0.98
CA THR A 10 -14.91 -26.83 -0.78
C THR A 10 -14.88 -25.31 -0.62
N ASN A 11 -14.24 -24.86 0.44
CA ASN A 11 -13.90 -23.45 0.69
C ASN A 11 -12.38 -23.32 0.70
N ILE A 12 -11.88 -22.22 0.15
CA ILE A 12 -10.46 -21.88 0.13
C ILE A 12 -10.26 -20.64 0.98
N LEU A 13 -9.35 -20.71 1.93
CA LEU A 13 -8.90 -19.56 2.72
C LEU A 13 -7.50 -19.16 2.24
N GLU A 14 -7.39 -17.93 1.80
CA GLU A 14 -6.14 -17.35 1.34
C GLU A 14 -5.74 -16.17 2.22
N VAL A 15 -4.47 -16.11 2.61
CA VAL A 15 -3.89 -15.02 3.41
C VAL A 15 -2.77 -14.38 2.63
N GLU A 16 -2.95 -13.12 2.23
CA GLU A 16 -1.91 -12.31 1.60
C GLU A 16 -1.16 -11.52 2.68
N LEU A 17 0.17 -11.68 2.74
CA LEU A 17 1.01 -11.02 3.73
C LEU A 17 1.80 -9.87 3.12
N GLY A 18 1.72 -8.71 3.75
CA GLY A 18 2.53 -7.55 3.44
C GLY A 18 3.66 -7.33 4.44
N ASN A 19 4.65 -6.56 4.04
CA ASN A 19 5.84 -6.31 4.86
C ASN A 19 5.56 -5.46 6.12
N GLY A 20 4.74 -4.41 6.00
CA GLY A 20 4.42 -3.51 7.11
C GLY A 20 5.66 -2.92 7.79
N MET A 21 5.54 -2.64 9.08
CA MET A 21 6.65 -2.18 9.94
C MET A 21 7.55 -3.32 10.42
N TYR A 22 7.12 -4.57 10.29
CA TYR A 22 7.92 -5.71 10.71
C TYR A 22 9.03 -6.07 9.72
N ASN A 23 8.84 -5.77 8.42
CA ASN A 23 9.84 -5.97 7.38
C ASN A 23 10.05 -4.70 6.53
N PRO A 24 10.45 -3.58 7.13
CA PRO A 24 10.62 -2.33 6.38
C PRO A 24 11.87 -2.37 5.51
N ALA A 25 11.90 -1.55 4.45
CA ALA A 25 13.12 -1.31 3.71
C ALA A 25 14.19 -0.66 4.59
N PRO A 26 15.48 -0.85 4.28
CA PRO A 26 16.60 -0.27 5.02
C PRO A 26 16.75 1.23 4.72
N LEU A 27 15.75 2.04 5.07
CA LEU A 27 15.71 3.47 4.84
C LEU A 27 16.40 4.24 5.96
N LYS A 28 17.08 5.32 5.63
CA LYS A 28 17.50 6.33 6.60
C LYS A 28 16.36 7.33 6.83
N LEU A 29 15.70 7.26 7.97
CA LEU A 29 14.73 8.26 8.36
C LEU A 29 15.46 9.49 8.94
N PHE A 30 15.04 10.68 8.52
CA PHE A 30 15.58 11.97 8.97
C PHE A 30 17.13 12.09 8.83
N GLY A 31 17.73 11.39 7.88
CA GLY A 31 19.18 11.38 7.64
C GLY A 31 20.01 10.70 8.74
N LYS A 32 19.39 10.19 9.79
CA LYS A 32 20.09 9.71 11.00
C LYS A 32 19.92 8.22 11.26
N TYR A 33 18.73 7.68 11.00
CA TYR A 33 18.37 6.35 11.46
C TYR A 33 18.16 5.38 10.30
N ASN A 34 18.90 4.28 10.29
CA ASN A 34 18.48 3.15 9.46
C ASN A 34 17.25 2.52 10.14
N LEU A 35 16.12 2.53 9.43
CA LEU A 35 14.85 2.08 9.99
C LEU A 35 14.94 0.64 10.51
N ARG A 36 15.53 -0.28 9.74
CA ARG A 36 15.64 -1.68 10.17
C ARG A 36 16.51 -1.86 11.41
N ASN A 37 17.59 -1.10 11.51
CA ASN A 37 18.54 -1.26 12.63
C ASN A 37 18.02 -0.66 13.95
N ASN A 38 16.97 0.16 13.88
CA ASN A 38 16.42 0.84 15.06
C ASN A 38 15.08 0.27 15.51
N LEU A 39 14.54 -0.72 14.82
CA LEU A 39 13.40 -1.48 15.28
C LEU A 39 13.88 -2.61 16.20
N ALA A 40 13.17 -2.82 17.29
CA ALA A 40 13.51 -3.86 18.27
C ALA A 40 13.52 -5.25 17.61
N GLU A 41 12.70 -5.43 16.59
CA GLU A 41 12.56 -6.70 15.91
C GLU A 41 12.10 -6.51 14.48
N VAL A 42 12.76 -7.18 13.56
CA VAL A 42 12.40 -7.23 12.14
C VAL A 42 12.50 -8.65 11.60
N GLY A 43 11.70 -8.99 10.60
CA GLY A 43 11.72 -10.33 10.01
C GLY A 43 10.79 -10.46 8.83
N GLN A 44 10.69 -11.66 8.30
CA GLN A 44 9.72 -11.99 7.26
C GLN A 44 8.29 -11.95 7.83
N PRO A 45 7.30 -11.48 7.06
CA PRO A 45 5.90 -11.50 7.47
C PRO A 45 5.44 -12.90 7.86
N ARG A 46 4.65 -12.99 8.91
CA ARG A 46 4.07 -14.24 9.41
C ARG A 46 2.70 -13.99 9.99
N PHE A 47 1.92 -15.04 10.11
CA PHE A 47 0.57 -14.99 10.68
C PHE A 47 0.29 -16.18 11.57
N ILE A 48 -0.69 -16.02 12.42
CA ILE A 48 -1.33 -17.10 13.17
C ILE A 48 -2.84 -16.93 13.02
N LEU A 49 -3.55 -18.02 12.81
CA LEU A 49 -4.98 -18.01 12.56
C LEU A 49 -5.64 -19.29 13.09
N ASP A 50 -6.74 -19.11 13.80
CA ASP A 50 -7.70 -20.18 14.10
C ASP A 50 -9.08 -19.77 13.58
N LEU A 51 -9.74 -20.67 12.89
CA LEU A 51 -11.16 -20.58 12.56
C LEU A 51 -11.93 -21.42 13.56
N VAL A 52 -12.82 -20.77 14.31
CA VAL A 52 -13.52 -21.37 15.44
C VAL A 52 -15.02 -21.36 15.18
N ASN A 53 -15.70 -22.45 15.52
CA ASN A 53 -17.15 -22.56 15.58
C ASN A 53 -17.57 -23.16 16.91
N ASP A 54 -18.38 -22.43 17.70
CA ASP A 54 -18.85 -22.84 19.04
C ASP A 54 -17.70 -23.38 19.91
N ASP A 55 -16.64 -22.57 20.06
CA ASP A 55 -15.41 -22.88 20.83
C ASP A 55 -14.58 -24.07 20.30
N LYS A 56 -14.97 -24.65 19.16
CA LYS A 56 -14.20 -25.71 18.51
C LYS A 56 -13.39 -25.15 17.35
N VAL A 57 -12.07 -25.33 17.39
CA VAL A 57 -11.18 -25.01 16.26
C VAL A 57 -11.47 -25.98 15.12
N ILE A 58 -11.84 -25.44 13.95
CA ILE A 58 -12.11 -26.20 12.73
C ILE A 58 -11.01 -26.08 11.69
N LEU A 59 -10.20 -25.04 11.77
CA LEU A 59 -9.01 -24.81 10.95
C LEU A 59 -8.00 -24.01 11.76
N THR A 60 -6.73 -24.38 11.69
CA THR A 60 -5.60 -23.61 12.26
C THR A 60 -4.52 -23.36 11.21
N SER A 61 -3.70 -22.38 11.46
CA SER A 61 -2.48 -22.17 10.67
C SER A 61 -1.39 -23.14 11.11
N ASP A 62 -1.16 -24.17 10.33
CA ASP A 62 -0.17 -25.22 10.58
C ASP A 62 0.67 -25.55 9.34
N SER A 63 1.44 -26.62 9.39
CA SER A 63 2.31 -27.07 8.28
C SER A 63 1.56 -27.56 7.04
N SER A 64 0.23 -27.73 7.08
CA SER A 64 -0.57 -28.12 5.93
C SER A 64 -0.80 -26.99 4.93
N TRP A 65 -0.55 -25.75 5.33
CA TRP A 65 -0.70 -24.60 4.46
C TRP A 65 0.35 -24.59 3.36
N ILE A 66 -0.01 -24.00 2.23
CA ILE A 66 0.85 -23.92 1.06
C ILE A 66 1.25 -22.46 0.84
N LEU A 67 2.53 -22.22 0.65
CA LEU A 67 3.10 -20.92 0.32
C LEU A 67 3.11 -20.70 -1.18
N GLY A 68 2.79 -19.49 -1.60
CA GLY A 68 2.84 -19.09 -2.99
C GLY A 68 3.19 -17.62 -3.18
N ASN A 69 3.43 -17.26 -4.43
CA ASN A 69 3.54 -15.87 -4.87
C ASN A 69 2.26 -15.47 -5.58
N GLY A 70 1.78 -14.27 -5.31
CA GLY A 70 0.69 -13.64 -6.03
C GLY A 70 1.20 -12.56 -6.98
N LYS A 71 0.28 -11.78 -7.51
CA LYS A 71 0.56 -10.69 -8.44
C LYS A 71 1.24 -9.45 -7.82
N ARG A 72 1.28 -9.34 -6.50
CA ARG A 72 1.93 -8.25 -5.79
C ARG A 72 3.40 -8.57 -5.57
N LEU A 73 4.25 -8.02 -6.44
CA LEU A 73 5.68 -8.29 -6.48
C LEU A 73 6.47 -7.59 -5.39
N PHE A 74 5.98 -6.41 -4.98
CA PHE A 74 6.65 -5.57 -4.01
C PHE A 74 5.62 -4.81 -3.18
N ASN A 75 5.91 -4.63 -1.91
CA ASN A 75 5.21 -3.68 -1.05
C ASN A 75 6.15 -3.17 0.03
N ASN A 76 6.09 -1.91 0.32
CA ASN A 76 6.81 -1.30 1.42
C ASN A 76 6.08 -0.04 1.87
N LEU A 77 5.92 0.11 3.17
CA LEU A 77 5.14 1.20 3.76
C LEU A 77 5.55 2.60 3.28
N TYR A 78 6.84 2.78 2.99
CA TYR A 78 7.41 4.07 2.59
C TYR A 78 7.78 4.17 1.09
N LEU A 79 7.66 3.09 0.34
CA LEU A 79 8.10 3.06 -1.06
C LEU A 79 6.97 2.75 -2.04
N GLY A 80 5.81 2.34 -1.52
CA GLY A 80 4.66 1.96 -2.34
C GLY A 80 4.60 0.47 -2.67
N GLU A 81 3.86 0.15 -3.70
CA GLU A 81 3.56 -1.22 -4.13
C GLU A 81 3.81 -1.42 -5.62
N THR A 82 4.17 -2.65 -5.99
CA THR A 82 4.24 -3.06 -7.40
C THR A 82 3.35 -4.28 -7.61
N VAL A 83 2.44 -4.17 -8.56
CA VAL A 83 1.49 -5.22 -8.93
C VAL A 83 1.66 -5.58 -10.40
N ASP A 84 1.74 -6.88 -10.72
CA ASP A 84 1.73 -7.39 -12.08
C ASP A 84 0.43 -8.16 -12.33
N ASN A 85 -0.46 -7.58 -13.13
CA ASN A 85 -1.75 -8.20 -13.45
C ASN A 85 -1.65 -9.34 -14.48
N ASN A 86 -0.46 -9.60 -15.06
CA ASN A 86 -0.24 -10.77 -15.89
C ASN A 86 -0.04 -12.05 -15.06
N LEU A 87 0.24 -11.91 -13.77
CA LEU A 87 0.53 -13.04 -12.89
C LEU A 87 -0.73 -13.56 -12.21
N GLU A 88 -0.78 -14.87 -12.07
CA GLU A 88 -1.72 -15.59 -11.23
C GLU A 88 -1.01 -16.12 -9.99
N ALA A 89 -1.79 -16.46 -8.95
CA ALA A 89 -1.22 -17.06 -7.75
C ALA A 89 -0.58 -18.40 -8.09
N ASN A 90 0.67 -18.58 -7.69
CA ASN A 90 1.43 -19.80 -7.89
C ASN A 90 1.90 -20.36 -6.55
N TYR A 91 1.37 -21.50 -6.16
CA TYR A 91 1.65 -22.19 -4.90
C TYR A 91 2.68 -23.29 -5.13
N TYR A 92 3.82 -23.25 -4.46
CA TYR A 92 4.97 -24.08 -4.80
C TYR A 92 5.72 -24.69 -3.61
N ALA A 93 5.44 -24.28 -2.40
CA ALA A 93 6.15 -24.75 -1.23
C ALA A 93 5.23 -24.90 -0.02
N GLN A 94 5.66 -25.69 0.97
CA GLN A 94 5.03 -25.71 2.29
C GLN A 94 5.50 -24.51 3.11
N VAL A 95 4.65 -24.04 4.01
CA VAL A 95 5.00 -22.99 4.95
C VAL A 95 6.01 -23.51 5.97
N GLN A 96 6.82 -22.60 6.50
CA GLN A 96 7.70 -22.89 7.64
C GLN A 96 6.98 -22.51 8.93
N ILE A 97 6.99 -23.42 9.89
CA ILE A 97 6.48 -23.13 11.23
C ILE A 97 7.52 -22.31 11.98
N ASP A 98 7.05 -21.25 12.62
CA ASP A 98 7.87 -20.44 13.52
C ASP A 98 7.60 -20.87 14.97
N ASP A 99 8.62 -21.45 15.61
CA ASP A 99 8.56 -21.92 17.00
C ASP A 99 8.66 -20.76 18.03
N CYS A 100 8.59 -19.53 17.59
CA CYS A 100 8.70 -18.38 18.46
C CYS A 100 7.52 -18.33 19.46
N LYS A 101 7.83 -18.63 20.71
CA LYS A 101 6.87 -18.57 21.81
C LYS A 101 6.65 -17.11 22.23
N ARG A 102 5.60 -16.50 21.73
CA ARG A 102 5.17 -15.14 22.12
C ARG A 102 3.78 -15.20 22.72
N ASN A 103 3.57 -14.38 23.72
CA ASN A 103 2.23 -14.16 24.25
C ASN A 103 1.42 -13.33 23.25
N LEU A 104 0.30 -13.88 22.81
CA LEU A 104 -0.66 -13.13 22.03
C LEU A 104 -1.49 -12.25 22.96
N VAL A 105 -1.63 -10.99 22.60
CA VAL A 105 -2.46 -10.03 23.32
C VAL A 105 -3.44 -9.37 22.35
N LEU A 106 -4.59 -8.98 22.86
CA LEU A 106 -5.55 -8.21 22.05
C LEU A 106 -4.92 -6.85 21.70
N SER A 107 -5.07 -6.45 20.45
CA SER A 107 -4.67 -5.11 20.04
C SER A 107 -5.63 -4.08 20.62
N GLU A 108 -5.11 -3.19 21.47
CA GLU A 108 -5.85 -2.06 22.03
C GLU A 108 -5.82 -0.83 21.11
N ILE A 109 -5.01 -0.87 20.05
CA ILE A 109 -4.90 0.23 19.10
C ILE A 109 -6.12 0.22 18.18
N PRO A 110 -6.87 1.36 18.10
CA PRO A 110 -7.99 1.46 17.19
C PRO A 110 -7.55 1.24 15.73
N LYS A 111 -8.36 0.49 15.00
CA LYS A 111 -8.06 0.14 13.60
C LYS A 111 -8.11 1.36 12.69
N ILE A 112 -7.28 1.39 11.67
CA ILE A 112 -7.46 2.29 10.53
C ILE A 112 -8.67 1.80 9.74
N LYS A 113 -9.59 2.70 9.43
CA LYS A 113 -10.77 2.38 8.62
C LYS A 113 -10.89 3.28 7.39
N ARG A 114 -11.54 2.72 6.39
CA ARG A 114 -11.99 3.48 5.21
C ARG A 114 -13.14 4.40 5.61
N CYS A 115 -13.02 5.69 5.29
CA CYS A 115 -13.96 6.72 5.75
C CYS A 115 -14.80 7.30 4.62
N GLY A 116 -14.40 7.08 3.38
CA GLY A 116 -15.14 7.49 2.19
C GLY A 116 -14.23 7.65 0.98
N ASP A 117 -14.85 7.90 -0.15
CA ASP A 117 -14.19 8.06 -1.43
C ASP A 117 -14.28 9.52 -1.89
N ILE A 118 -13.25 9.97 -2.56
CA ILE A 118 -13.10 11.33 -3.08
C ILE A 118 -12.82 11.22 -4.58
N LEU A 119 -13.67 11.86 -5.36
CA LEU A 119 -13.49 11.96 -6.80
C LEU A 119 -12.48 13.06 -7.13
N PRO A 120 -11.77 12.95 -8.27
CA PRO A 120 -10.93 14.03 -8.77
C PRO A 120 -11.72 15.34 -8.96
N GLN A 121 -11.09 16.44 -8.58
CA GLN A 121 -11.59 17.78 -8.86
C GLN A 121 -11.18 18.23 -10.28
N SER A 122 -9.96 17.88 -10.69
CA SER A 122 -9.45 18.21 -12.01
C SER A 122 -8.34 17.27 -12.48
N PHE A 123 -8.10 17.31 -13.80
CA PHE A 123 -7.01 16.60 -14.47
C PHE A 123 -6.17 17.64 -15.23
N ILE A 124 -4.85 17.53 -15.10
CA ILE A 124 -3.88 18.38 -15.80
C ILE A 124 -3.04 17.47 -16.69
N ASN A 125 -3.20 17.59 -17.99
CA ASN A 125 -2.37 16.85 -18.94
C ASN A 125 -0.97 17.45 -18.99
N GLN A 126 0.04 16.59 -18.95
CA GLN A 126 1.45 16.91 -19.14
C GLN A 126 2.02 16.10 -20.29
N ASN A 127 3.21 16.49 -20.81
CA ASN A 127 3.85 15.78 -21.92
C ASN A 127 4.14 14.31 -21.63
N ASP A 128 4.30 13.94 -20.35
CA ASP A 128 4.72 12.61 -19.91
C ASP A 128 3.76 11.96 -18.91
N GLY A 129 2.52 12.46 -18.82
CA GLY A 129 1.50 11.89 -17.94
C GLY A 129 0.35 12.82 -17.58
N ILE A 130 -0.36 12.45 -16.54
CA ILE A 130 -1.56 13.13 -16.08
C ILE A 130 -1.35 13.45 -14.60
N ILE A 131 -1.60 14.69 -14.18
CA ILE A 131 -1.75 15.02 -12.77
C ILE A 131 -3.24 15.06 -12.43
N VAL A 132 -3.60 14.34 -11.39
CA VAL A 132 -4.95 14.30 -10.82
C VAL A 132 -4.95 15.13 -9.54
N ASP A 133 -5.81 16.13 -9.45
CA ASP A 133 -6.02 16.92 -8.22
C ASP A 133 -7.32 16.46 -7.53
N PHE A 134 -7.23 16.01 -6.29
CA PHE A 134 -8.37 15.63 -5.46
C PHE A 134 -8.96 16.80 -4.67
N GLY A 135 -8.40 18.02 -4.82
CA GLY A 135 -8.92 19.25 -4.21
C GLY A 135 -8.62 19.43 -2.74
N LYS A 136 -8.25 18.38 -2.03
CA LYS A 136 -7.87 18.41 -0.63
C LYS A 136 -6.81 17.36 -0.31
N MET A 137 -5.97 17.66 0.68
CA MET A 137 -5.01 16.72 1.19
C MET A 137 -5.69 15.66 2.07
N ILE A 138 -5.30 14.41 1.88
CA ILE A 138 -5.83 13.26 2.60
C ILE A 138 -4.70 12.28 2.96
N SER A 139 -4.96 11.43 3.94
CA SER A 139 -4.24 10.16 4.09
C SER A 139 -5.12 9.06 3.52
N GLY A 140 -4.58 8.27 2.61
CA GLY A 140 -5.40 7.28 1.92
C GLY A 140 -4.66 6.54 0.81
N PHE A 141 -5.39 6.02 -0.13
CA PHE A 141 -4.86 5.29 -1.26
C PHE A 141 -5.69 5.49 -2.51
N ILE A 142 -5.05 5.25 -3.63
CA ILE A 142 -5.66 5.39 -4.95
C ILE A 142 -6.32 4.09 -5.38
N ASN A 143 -7.49 4.23 -5.98
CA ASN A 143 -8.16 3.18 -6.72
C ASN A 143 -8.30 3.66 -8.15
N PHE A 144 -7.85 2.87 -9.10
CA PHE A 144 -8.10 3.18 -10.51
C PHE A 144 -8.37 1.93 -11.35
N ALA A 145 -9.05 2.15 -12.47
CA ALA A 145 -9.28 1.16 -13.50
C ALA A 145 -8.95 1.75 -14.87
N CYS A 146 -8.36 0.95 -15.72
CA CYS A 146 -7.96 1.36 -17.07
C CYS A 146 -8.05 0.22 -18.07
N THR A 147 -8.02 0.58 -19.35
CA THR A 147 -7.75 -0.36 -20.45
C THR A 147 -6.32 -0.12 -20.93
N ALA A 148 -5.52 -1.17 -20.96
CA ALA A 148 -4.11 -1.08 -21.27
C ALA A 148 -3.65 -2.25 -22.13
N HIS A 149 -2.44 -2.12 -22.71
CA HIS A 149 -1.79 -3.21 -23.43
C HIS A 149 -1.02 -4.10 -22.44
N LYS A 150 -0.80 -5.33 -22.86
CA LYS A 150 0.02 -6.28 -22.09
C LYS A 150 1.42 -5.72 -21.85
N ASN A 151 1.87 -5.79 -20.59
CA ASN A 151 3.14 -5.27 -20.09
C ASN A 151 3.28 -3.73 -20.15
N GLN A 152 2.21 -2.99 -20.42
CA GLN A 152 2.21 -1.55 -20.22
C GLN A 152 2.43 -1.27 -18.72
N GLU A 153 3.42 -0.44 -18.40
CA GLU A 153 3.70 -0.05 -17.01
C GLU A 153 3.04 1.30 -16.73
N ILE A 154 2.24 1.33 -15.67
CA ILE A 154 1.62 2.55 -15.16
C ILE A 154 2.26 2.86 -13.81
N VAL A 155 2.72 4.10 -13.64
CA VAL A 155 3.40 4.56 -12.42
C VAL A 155 2.62 5.68 -11.80
N LEU A 156 2.34 5.56 -10.49
CA LEU A 156 1.68 6.58 -9.69
C LEU A 156 2.68 7.15 -8.69
N GLN A 157 2.74 8.48 -8.61
CA GLN A 157 3.55 9.20 -7.65
C GLN A 157 2.67 10.23 -6.95
N ASP A 158 2.61 10.12 -5.64
CA ASP A 158 1.78 10.97 -4.80
C ASP A 158 2.52 12.23 -4.37
N SER A 159 1.79 13.33 -4.19
CA SER A 159 2.33 14.58 -3.64
C SER A 159 1.26 15.37 -2.87
N GLU A 160 1.70 16.02 -1.81
CA GLU A 160 0.87 16.93 -1.01
C GLU A 160 0.76 18.32 -1.64
N ALA A 161 1.74 18.72 -2.45
CA ALA A 161 1.83 20.04 -3.01
C ALA A 161 2.24 20.05 -4.48
N MET A 162 1.84 21.10 -5.16
CA MET A 162 2.20 21.36 -6.56
C MET A 162 2.57 22.85 -6.70
N VAL A 163 3.65 23.13 -7.41
CA VAL A 163 4.11 24.49 -7.75
C VAL A 163 4.38 24.53 -9.25
N ASP A 164 3.82 25.52 -9.94
CA ASP A 164 3.99 25.73 -11.39
C ASP A 164 3.74 24.44 -12.22
N ASN A 165 2.68 23.71 -11.87
CA ASN A 165 2.30 22.42 -12.46
C ASN A 165 3.33 21.29 -12.27
N HIS A 166 4.27 21.43 -11.34
CA HIS A 166 5.21 20.39 -10.95
C HIS A 166 4.93 19.90 -9.54
N LEU A 167 4.89 18.58 -9.36
CA LEU A 167 4.70 17.98 -8.04
C LEU A 167 5.92 18.21 -7.16
N VAL A 168 5.67 18.56 -5.90
CA VAL A 168 6.70 18.75 -4.88
C VAL A 168 6.85 17.45 -4.09
N TYR A 169 7.82 16.61 -4.44
CA TYR A 169 8.03 15.32 -3.79
C TYR A 169 8.72 15.40 -2.44
N SER A 170 9.28 16.53 -2.04
CA SER A 170 9.99 16.67 -0.77
C SER A 170 9.14 16.37 0.46
N THR A 171 7.83 16.51 0.37
CA THR A 171 6.87 16.18 1.43
C THR A 171 6.51 14.70 1.50
N CYS A 172 6.74 13.97 0.41
CA CYS A 172 6.37 12.56 0.26
C CYS A 172 7.60 11.65 0.16
N LEU A 173 8.78 12.16 0.48
CA LEU A 173 9.99 11.36 0.53
C LEU A 173 9.98 10.45 1.76
N ALA A 174 10.05 9.17 1.51
CA ALA A 174 10.24 8.20 2.57
C ALA A 174 11.72 8.15 2.95
N GLY A 175 12.02 8.69 4.07
CA GLY A 175 13.38 8.74 4.57
C GLY A 175 14.15 9.92 4.01
N SER A 176 14.71 10.69 4.90
CA SER A 176 15.49 11.81 4.49
C SER A 176 16.84 11.36 3.98
N VAL A 177 17.14 11.93 2.98
CA VAL A 177 18.32 12.71 2.72
C VAL A 177 19.54 12.08 3.38
N GLY A 178 20.00 11.05 2.77
CA GLY A 178 21.40 10.71 2.96
C GLY A 178 22.22 11.70 2.14
N GLU A 179 22.72 11.28 1.07
CA GLU A 179 23.61 11.94 0.17
C GLU A 179 22.85 12.55 -1.00
N ARG A 180 23.22 13.75 -1.41
CA ARG A 180 22.73 14.32 -2.65
C ARG A 180 23.69 13.96 -3.76
N ILE A 181 23.18 13.28 -4.80
CA ILE A 181 23.91 13.07 -6.04
C ILE A 181 23.22 13.88 -7.13
N GLY A 182 23.78 15.03 -7.49
CA GLY A 182 23.14 15.97 -8.39
C GLY A 182 21.85 16.54 -7.79
N GLU A 183 20.75 16.43 -8.52
CA GLU A 183 19.41 16.83 -8.06
C GLU A 183 18.69 15.74 -7.26
N HIS A 184 19.25 14.54 -7.16
CA HIS A 184 18.64 13.40 -6.51
C HIS A 184 19.05 13.28 -5.05
N VAL A 185 18.07 12.98 -4.22
CA VAL A 185 18.26 12.70 -2.80
C VAL A 185 18.34 11.19 -2.60
N ILE A 186 19.45 10.71 -2.08
CA ILE A 186 19.63 9.31 -1.74
C ILE A 186 19.18 9.10 -0.30
N ALA A 187 18.16 8.28 -0.11
CA ALA A 187 17.77 7.82 1.19
C ALA A 187 18.26 6.39 1.40
N GLY A 188 18.95 6.13 2.47
CA GLY A 188 19.11 4.74 2.77
C GLY A 188 20.38 4.27 3.43
N GLY A 189 20.51 3.00 3.47
CA GLY A 189 21.64 2.18 3.85
C GLY A 189 21.82 1.09 2.80
N THR A 190 22.58 0.06 3.11
CA THR A 190 22.79 -1.08 2.22
C THR A 190 21.45 -1.67 1.76
N GLY A 191 21.26 -1.78 0.45
CA GLY A 191 20.04 -2.31 -0.16
C GLY A 191 18.88 -1.31 -0.28
N ALA A 192 19.05 -0.05 0.14
CA ALA A 192 18.04 0.97 -0.05
C ALA A 192 18.02 1.48 -1.51
N PRO A 193 16.85 1.90 -2.03
CA PRO A 193 16.79 2.54 -3.33
C PRO A 193 17.52 3.90 -3.30
N ALA A 194 18.07 4.29 -4.45
CA ALA A 194 18.75 5.57 -4.61
C ALA A 194 17.82 6.78 -4.39
N ILE A 195 16.53 6.61 -4.68
CA ILE A 195 15.49 7.62 -4.48
C ILE A 195 14.33 6.94 -3.75
N ALA A 196 13.94 7.49 -2.60
CA ALA A 196 12.86 6.96 -1.78
C ALA A 196 11.57 7.81 -1.93
N ILE A 197 11.09 7.94 -3.16
CA ILE A 197 9.77 8.53 -3.44
C ILE A 197 8.74 7.41 -3.36
N GLN A 198 7.64 7.68 -2.66
CA GLN A 198 6.50 6.75 -2.61
C GLN A 198 5.96 6.58 -4.03
N THR A 199 6.04 5.37 -4.55
CA THR A 199 5.74 5.09 -5.95
C THR A 199 5.01 3.77 -6.06
N ASP A 200 3.81 3.82 -6.59
CA ASP A 200 3.05 2.63 -6.92
C ASP A 200 3.19 2.31 -8.41
N ARG A 201 3.25 1.01 -8.73
CA ARG A 201 3.44 0.53 -10.10
C ARG A 201 2.45 -0.57 -10.43
N LEU A 202 1.87 -0.47 -11.61
CA LEU A 202 1.03 -1.51 -12.19
C LEU A 202 1.63 -1.96 -13.51
N ILE A 203 1.96 -3.25 -13.63
CA ILE A 203 2.25 -3.91 -14.90
C ILE A 203 0.94 -4.50 -15.40
N CYS A 204 0.45 -3.98 -16.51
CA CYS A 204 -0.87 -4.30 -17.03
C CYS A 204 -0.88 -5.62 -17.80
N LYS A 205 -1.99 -6.36 -17.71
CA LYS A 205 -2.38 -7.37 -18.69
C LYS A 205 -3.09 -6.71 -19.86
N GLU A 206 -3.28 -7.43 -20.94
CA GLU A 206 -4.10 -6.99 -22.08
C GLU A 206 -5.55 -6.71 -21.64
N GLY A 207 -6.09 -5.56 -22.02
CA GLY A 207 -7.46 -5.15 -21.76
C GLY A 207 -7.66 -4.48 -20.40
N TYR A 208 -8.70 -4.90 -19.68
CA TYR A 208 -9.11 -4.26 -18.42
C TYR A 208 -8.19 -4.57 -17.25
N ASN A 209 -7.75 -3.52 -16.56
CA ASN A 209 -6.91 -3.58 -15.38
C ASN A 209 -7.50 -2.77 -14.23
N GLN A 210 -7.25 -3.22 -13.01
CA GLN A 210 -7.56 -2.51 -11.78
C GLN A 210 -6.36 -2.49 -10.85
N PHE A 211 -6.22 -1.40 -10.11
CA PHE A 211 -5.22 -1.24 -9.07
C PHE A 211 -5.84 -0.62 -7.81
N THR A 212 -5.43 -1.13 -6.67
CA THR A 212 -5.70 -0.58 -5.34
C THR A 212 -4.57 -0.97 -4.41
N ASN A 213 -4.05 -0.03 -3.63
CA ASN A 213 -3.11 -0.33 -2.57
C ASN A 213 -3.75 -1.23 -1.52
N LYS A 214 -2.98 -2.19 -1.00
CA LYS A 214 -3.40 -3.09 0.08
C LYS A 214 -2.58 -2.93 1.36
N PHE A 215 -1.28 -2.73 1.21
CA PHE A 215 -0.32 -2.73 2.32
C PHE A 215 0.34 -1.38 2.54
N THR A 216 -0.01 -0.38 1.73
CA THR A 216 0.48 0.99 1.83
C THR A 216 -0.68 1.97 1.79
N TYR A 217 -0.47 3.13 2.36
CA TYR A 217 -1.27 4.33 2.16
C TYR A 217 -0.35 5.54 2.14
N HIS A 218 -0.80 6.60 1.50
CA HIS A 218 0.02 7.79 1.25
C HIS A 218 -0.69 9.04 1.78
N SER A 219 0.07 10.12 1.95
CA SER A 219 -0.48 11.45 2.19
C SER A 219 -0.36 12.25 0.91
N PHE A 220 -1.47 12.69 0.35
CA PHE A 220 -1.50 13.36 -0.95
C PHE A 220 -2.72 14.23 -1.16
N ARG A 221 -2.60 15.18 -2.05
CA ARG A 221 -3.68 15.87 -2.75
C ARG A 221 -3.60 15.60 -4.26
N PHE A 222 -2.37 15.48 -4.76
CA PHE A 222 -2.08 15.31 -6.18
C PHE A 222 -1.48 13.94 -6.44
N VAL A 223 -1.83 13.35 -7.57
CA VAL A 223 -1.23 12.11 -8.04
C VAL A 223 -0.82 12.29 -9.48
N ARG A 224 0.45 12.07 -9.78
CA ARG A 224 0.96 11.99 -11.14
C ARG A 224 0.88 10.55 -11.62
N ILE A 225 0.26 10.35 -12.74
CA ILE A 225 0.14 9.05 -13.40
C ILE A 225 0.89 9.13 -14.72
N THR A 226 1.86 8.24 -14.91
CA THR A 226 2.61 8.10 -16.16
C THR A 226 2.41 6.72 -16.79
N GLY A 227 2.75 6.57 -18.06
CA GLY A 227 2.56 5.31 -18.78
C GLY A 227 1.12 5.05 -19.24
N ILE A 228 0.23 6.05 -19.14
CA ILE A 228 -1.16 5.96 -19.56
C ILE A 228 -1.64 7.30 -20.12
N GLU A 229 -2.55 7.25 -21.08
CA GLU A 229 -3.29 8.42 -21.57
C GLU A 229 -4.64 8.53 -20.88
N LEU A 230 -5.19 9.75 -20.80
CA LEU A 230 -6.49 9.99 -20.17
C LEU A 230 -7.62 9.18 -20.80
N THR A 231 -7.54 8.92 -22.10
CA THR A 231 -8.52 8.10 -22.85
C THR A 231 -8.54 6.63 -22.43
N GLN A 232 -7.46 6.12 -21.85
CA GLN A 232 -7.36 4.75 -21.33
C GLN A 232 -7.88 4.63 -19.89
N LEU A 233 -7.94 5.75 -19.15
CA LEU A 233 -8.39 5.79 -17.76
C LEU A 233 -9.92 5.70 -17.72
N GLN A 234 -10.47 4.67 -17.10
CA GLN A 234 -11.90 4.44 -16.98
C GLN A 234 -12.47 4.94 -15.66
N GLN A 235 -11.71 4.80 -14.60
CA GLN A 235 -12.10 5.23 -13.26
C GLN A 235 -10.86 5.59 -12.45
N ILE A 236 -10.97 6.65 -11.64
CA ILE A 236 -10.03 6.94 -10.57
C ILE A 236 -10.76 7.63 -9.42
N TYR A 237 -10.44 7.23 -8.20
CA TYR A 237 -10.85 7.88 -6.97
C TYR A 237 -9.86 7.61 -5.85
N ALA A 238 -9.85 8.46 -4.86
CA ALA A 238 -9.05 8.29 -3.65
C ALA A 238 -9.95 7.84 -2.50
N THR A 239 -9.55 6.80 -1.78
CA THR A 239 -10.20 6.41 -0.51
C THR A 239 -9.40 7.00 0.64
N TYR A 240 -10.02 7.88 1.44
CA TYR A 240 -9.36 8.41 2.62
C TYR A 240 -9.57 7.50 3.83
N VAL A 241 -8.54 7.45 4.67
CA VAL A 241 -8.49 6.59 5.85
C VAL A 241 -8.09 7.39 7.08
N HIS A 242 -8.59 6.99 8.23
CA HIS A 242 -8.12 7.46 9.51
C HIS A 242 -8.35 6.42 10.61
N THR A 243 -7.72 6.59 11.75
CA THR A 243 -7.95 5.76 12.93
C THR A 243 -9.41 5.86 13.38
N ASP A 244 -10.04 4.72 13.68
CA ASP A 244 -11.44 4.66 14.13
C ASP A 244 -11.59 5.11 15.58
N LEU A 245 -11.54 6.42 15.78
CA LEU A 245 -11.70 7.04 17.09
C LEU A 245 -13.17 7.40 17.38
N LYS A 246 -13.59 7.17 18.61
CA LYS A 246 -14.91 7.60 19.08
C LYS A 246 -14.92 9.13 19.18
N LYS A 247 -15.88 9.78 18.52
CA LYS A 247 -16.10 11.23 18.72
C LYS A 247 -16.65 11.48 20.11
N ILE A 248 -15.91 12.22 20.92
CA ILE A 248 -16.28 12.58 22.29
C ILE A 248 -16.66 14.06 22.46
N ALA A 249 -16.37 14.88 21.45
CA ALA A 249 -16.70 16.31 21.45
C ALA A 249 -17.00 16.79 20.02
N LYS A 250 -17.77 17.87 19.94
CA LYS A 250 -18.04 18.63 18.70
C LYS A 250 -17.90 20.11 19.02
N ILE A 251 -17.06 20.80 18.25
CA ILE A 251 -16.93 22.27 18.30
C ILE A 251 -17.55 22.80 17.01
N THR A 252 -18.48 23.73 17.13
CA THR A 252 -19.05 24.46 16.01
C THR A 252 -18.56 25.90 16.11
N VAL A 253 -17.97 26.41 15.03
CA VAL A 253 -17.55 27.81 14.92
C VAL A 253 -18.28 28.41 13.73
N ASP A 254 -18.81 29.61 13.90
CA ASP A 254 -19.37 30.40 12.83
C ASP A 254 -18.20 31.15 12.17
N ASN A 255 -17.87 30.74 10.95
CA ASN A 255 -16.94 31.51 10.13
C ASN A 255 -17.71 32.74 9.60
N GLN A 256 -17.35 33.91 10.08
CA GLN A 256 -17.71 35.18 9.46
C GLN A 256 -16.78 35.52 8.32
#